data_733fe4f8560ce2026ee41809a5582267
#
_entry.id   733fe4f8560ce2026ee41809a5582267
#
_cell.length_a   1.000
_cell.length_b   1.000
_cell.length_c   1.000
_cell.angle_alpha   90.00
_cell.angle_beta   90.00
_cell.angle_gamma   90.00
#
_symmetry.space_group_name_H-M   'P 1'
#
loop_
_entity.id
_entity.type
_entity.pdbx_description
1 polymer ?
#
loop_
_entity_poly.entity_id
_entity_poly.type
_entity_poly.pdbx_seq_one_letter_code
_entity_poly.pdbx_strand_id
1 'polypeptide(L)' 'MAGSQQNRELVASLIRDVVDFPKAGVVFKDITPLLASPAGYRAAIDELVATVSGEVDVVVGMEARGFIFAGPVALQLG' A
#
# COMPACT_ATOMS: atom_id res chain seq x y z
N MET A 1 14.33 8.27 -3.27
CA MET A 1 13.42 9.16 -2.56
C MET A 1 12.04 8.53 -2.45
N ALA A 2 11.45 8.58 -1.28
CA ALA A 2 10.08 8.11 -1.08
C ALA A 2 9.11 9.12 -1.69
N GLY A 3 8.06 8.63 -2.31
CA GLY A 3 7.00 9.44 -2.91
C GLY A 3 7.35 9.98 -4.28
N SER A 4 6.64 9.53 -5.29
CA SER A 4 6.81 10.04 -6.64
C SER A 4 5.57 9.72 -7.48
N GLN A 5 5.42 10.46 -8.56
CA GLN A 5 4.34 10.19 -9.50
C GLN A 5 4.50 8.80 -10.12
N GLN A 6 5.75 8.39 -10.40
CA GLN A 6 6.02 7.07 -10.96
C GLN A 6 5.60 5.96 -9.99
N ASN A 7 5.87 6.13 -8.69
CA ASN A 7 5.45 5.17 -7.69
C ASN A 7 3.93 5.05 -7.65
N ARG A 8 3.24 6.18 -7.66
CA ARG A 8 1.76 6.18 -7.63
C ARG A 8 1.17 5.50 -8.85
N GLU A 9 1.76 5.75 -10.02
CA GLU A 9 1.29 5.12 -11.26
C GLU A 9 1.52 3.61 -11.24
N LEU A 10 2.69 3.18 -10.77
CA LEU A 10 2.99 1.76 -10.65
C LEU A 10 2.03 1.08 -9.68
N VAL A 11 1.81 1.66 -8.51
CA VAL A 11 0.88 1.10 -7.53
C VAL A 11 -0.52 0.98 -8.12
N ALA A 12 -1.01 2.05 -8.75
CA ALA A 12 -2.35 2.06 -9.34
C ALA A 12 -2.50 0.98 -10.41
N SER A 13 -1.46 0.75 -11.21
CA SER A 13 -1.50 -0.24 -12.29
C SER A 13 -1.58 -1.67 -11.78
N LEU A 14 -1.21 -1.91 -10.53
CA LEU A 14 -1.18 -3.24 -9.93
C LEU A 14 -2.37 -3.52 -9.02
N ILE A 15 -3.29 -2.57 -8.90
CA ILE A 15 -4.54 -2.76 -8.16
C ILE A 15 -5.62 -3.15 -9.17
N ARG A 16 -6.24 -4.31 -8.94
CA ARG A 16 -7.23 -4.86 -9.85
C ARG A 16 -8.64 -4.59 -9.33
N ASP A 17 -9.52 -4.14 -10.22
CA ASP A 17 -10.93 -3.98 -9.89
C ASP A 17 -11.66 -5.30 -10.05
N VAL A 18 -12.45 -5.66 -9.04
CA VAL A 18 -13.36 -6.80 -9.10
C VAL A 18 -14.77 -6.26 -8.99
N VAL A 19 -15.49 -6.27 -10.12
CA VAL A 19 -16.84 -5.71 -10.20
C VAL A 19 -17.84 -6.64 -9.52
N ASP A 20 -18.79 -6.05 -8.81
CA ASP A 20 -19.86 -6.79 -8.13
C ASP A 20 -19.35 -7.80 -7.12
N PHE A 21 -18.35 -7.39 -6.34
CA PHE A 21 -17.80 -8.22 -5.27
C PHE A 21 -17.74 -7.41 -3.99
N PRO A 22 -18.15 -7.96 -2.85
CA PRO A 22 -18.75 -9.29 -2.64
C PRO A 22 -20.21 -9.39 -3.06
N LYS A 23 -20.78 -8.29 -3.55
CA LYS A 23 -22.18 -8.28 -3.99
C LYS A 23 -22.35 -7.24 -5.10
N ALA A 24 -23.49 -7.31 -5.78
CA ALA A 24 -23.81 -6.39 -6.87
C ALA A 24 -23.72 -4.93 -6.42
N GLY A 25 -23.17 -4.09 -7.29
CA GLY A 25 -23.03 -2.65 -7.04
C GLY A 25 -21.76 -2.26 -6.31
N VAL A 26 -20.94 -3.21 -5.90
CA VAL A 26 -19.68 -2.95 -5.20
C VAL A 26 -18.51 -3.27 -6.12
N VAL A 27 -17.57 -2.32 -6.25
CA VAL A 27 -16.30 -2.56 -6.94
C VAL A 27 -15.24 -2.78 -5.87
N PHE A 28 -14.70 -4.00 -5.83
CA PHE A 28 -13.68 -4.38 -4.86
C PHE A 28 -12.30 -4.13 -5.45
N LYS A 29 -11.41 -3.53 -4.68
CA LYS A 29 -10.02 -3.30 -5.10
C LYS A 29 -9.15 -4.46 -4.62
N ASP A 30 -8.63 -5.24 -5.57
CA ASP A 30 -7.77 -6.38 -5.27
C ASP A 30 -6.31 -5.94 -5.35
N ILE A 31 -5.60 -6.04 -4.23
CA ILE A 31 -4.19 -5.63 -4.14
C ILE A 31 -3.21 -6.80 -4.27
N THR A 32 -3.70 -8.01 -4.53
CA THR A 32 -2.79 -9.16 -4.62
C THR A 32 -1.74 -9.02 -5.71
N PRO A 33 -2.05 -8.46 -6.91
CA PRO A 33 -0.98 -8.23 -7.88
C PRO A 33 0.09 -7.26 -7.37
N LEU A 34 -0.32 -6.26 -6.58
CA LEU A 34 0.62 -5.31 -5.98
C LEU A 34 1.55 -6.03 -5.00
N LEU A 35 0.99 -6.87 -4.14
CA LEU A 35 1.77 -7.59 -3.14
C LEU A 35 2.72 -8.61 -3.78
N ALA A 36 2.37 -9.13 -4.95
CA ALA A 36 3.19 -10.09 -5.67
C ALA A 36 4.34 -9.44 -6.44
N SER A 37 4.34 -8.13 -6.58
CA SER A 37 5.37 -7.40 -7.31
C SER A 37 6.34 -6.74 -6.33
N PRO A 38 7.61 -7.16 -6.30
CA PRO A 38 8.58 -6.51 -5.39
C PRO A 38 8.68 -5.01 -5.63
N ALA A 39 8.72 -4.58 -6.89
CA ALA A 39 8.78 -3.16 -7.21
C ALA A 39 7.51 -2.42 -6.80
N GLY A 40 6.34 -3.05 -7.03
CA GLY A 40 5.06 -2.45 -6.68
C GLY A 40 4.87 -2.33 -5.18
N TYR A 41 5.19 -3.39 -4.45
CA TYR A 41 5.08 -3.39 -2.99
C TYR A 41 6.01 -2.33 -2.38
N ARG A 42 7.25 -2.26 -2.86
CA ARG A 42 8.19 -1.23 -2.40
C ARG A 42 7.67 0.17 -2.70
N ALA A 43 7.12 0.37 -3.89
CA ALA A 43 6.57 1.67 -4.28
C ALA A 43 5.42 2.07 -3.35
N ALA A 44 4.56 1.13 -2.97
CA ALA A 44 3.45 1.39 -2.05
C ALA A 44 3.99 1.80 -0.66
N ILE A 45 4.99 1.10 -0.16
CA ILE A 45 5.60 1.42 1.12
C ILE A 45 6.23 2.83 1.07
N ASP A 46 6.95 3.13 0.00
CA ASP A 46 7.59 4.44 -0.17
C ASP A 46 6.55 5.56 -0.19
N GLU A 47 5.40 5.33 -0.85
CA GLU A 47 4.33 6.33 -0.89
C GLU A 47 3.70 6.52 0.49
N LEU A 48 3.52 5.44 1.25
CA LEU A 48 3.00 5.55 2.60
C LEU A 48 3.96 6.32 3.50
N VAL A 49 5.24 6.00 3.42
CA VAL A 49 6.28 6.70 4.19
C VAL A 49 6.31 8.19 3.85
N ALA A 50 6.10 8.51 2.57
CA ALA A 50 6.10 9.90 2.11
C ALA A 50 4.98 10.74 2.71
N THR A 51 3.92 10.12 3.22
CA THR A 51 2.82 10.85 3.87
C THR A 51 3.12 11.22 5.31
N VAL A 52 4.18 10.65 5.89
CA VAL A 52 4.54 10.87 7.29
C VAL A 52 5.43 12.08 7.42
N SER A 53 5.13 12.93 8.39
CA SER A 53 6.00 14.08 8.73
C SER A 53 6.29 14.05 10.22
N GLY A 54 7.50 14.48 10.58
CA GLY A 54 7.93 14.49 11.96
C GLY A 54 8.40 13.13 12.44
N GLU A 55 8.62 13.03 13.74
CA GLU A 55 9.09 11.79 14.35
C GLU A 55 7.93 10.86 14.66
N VAL A 56 8.18 9.56 14.51
CA VAL A 56 7.20 8.51 14.79
C VAL A 56 7.85 7.50 15.73
N ASP A 57 7.21 7.25 16.86
CA ASP A 57 7.72 6.29 17.82
C ASP A 57 7.19 4.88 17.57
N VAL A 58 5.94 4.76 17.12
CA VAL A 58 5.26 3.48 16.93
C VAL A 58 4.39 3.53 15.69
N VAL A 59 4.40 2.43 14.93
CA VAL A 59 3.48 2.24 13.81
C VAL A 59 2.51 1.14 14.19
N VAL A 60 1.22 1.42 14.03
CA VAL A 60 0.15 0.48 14.35
C VAL A 60 -0.58 0.10 13.08
N GLY A 61 -0.80 -1.19 12.89
CA GLY A 61 -1.58 -1.71 11.77
C GLY A 61 -2.84 -2.38 12.25
N MET A 62 -3.94 -2.11 11.57
CA MET A 62 -5.20 -2.78 11.85
C MET A 62 -5.38 -3.98 10.94
N GLU A 63 -6.09 -5.00 11.44
CA GLU A 63 -6.37 -6.22 10.69
C GLU A 63 -7.21 -5.91 9.45
N ALA A 64 -6.94 -6.58 8.33
CA ALA A 64 -5.80 -7.48 8.18
C ALA A 64 -4.77 -6.89 7.24
N ARG A 65 -5.17 -6.03 6.33
CA ARG A 65 -4.27 -5.39 5.37
C ARG A 65 -3.25 -4.50 6.05
N GLY A 66 -3.65 -3.86 7.15
CA GLY A 66 -2.74 -3.01 7.90
C GLY A 66 -1.50 -3.75 8.38
N PHE A 67 -1.62 -5.04 8.70
CA PHE A 67 -0.49 -5.84 9.14
C PHE A 67 0.55 -6.03 8.03
N ILE A 68 0.10 -6.09 6.77
CA ILE A 68 1.00 -6.27 5.63
C ILE A 68 1.90 -5.04 5.46
N PHE A 69 1.36 -3.86 5.74
CA PHE A 69 2.07 -2.60 5.48
C PHE A 69 2.77 -2.03 6.71
N ALA A 70 2.25 -2.30 7.92
CA ALA A 70 2.77 -1.68 9.14
C ALA A 70 4.23 -2.03 9.40
N GLY A 71 4.61 -3.30 9.26
CA GLY A 71 5.98 -3.72 9.47
C GLY A 71 6.97 -3.03 8.55
N PRO A 72 6.77 -3.12 7.23
CA PRO A 72 7.67 -2.44 6.28
C PRO A 72 7.72 -0.93 6.48
N VAL A 73 6.60 -0.28 6.79
CA VAL A 73 6.59 1.16 7.05
C VAL A 73 7.41 1.48 8.30
N ALA A 74 7.24 0.72 9.37
CA ALA A 74 8.00 0.91 10.60
C ALA A 74 9.49 0.73 10.35
N LEU A 75 9.85 -0.30 9.60
CA LEU A 75 11.25 -0.58 9.26
C LEU A 75 11.87 0.58 8.48
N GLN A 76 11.12 1.12 7.52
CA GLN A 76 11.58 2.20 6.66
C GLN A 76 11.73 3.51 7.43
N LEU A 77 10.88 3.75 8.41
CA LEU A 77 10.95 4.96 9.23
C LEU A 77 12.07 4.89 10.29
N GLY A 78 12.49 3.72 10.65
CA GLY A 78 13.58 3.53 11.62
C GLY A 78 13.12 3.31 13.07
#